data_e89944df389dfd3064912cfa7e1ed1d2
#
_entry.id   e89944df389dfd3064912cfa7e1ed1d2
#
_cell.length_a   1.000
_cell.length_b   1.000
_cell.length_c   1.000
_cell.angle_alpha   90.00
_cell.angle_beta   90.00
_cell.angle_gamma   90.00
#
_symmetry.space_group_name_H-M   'P 1'
#
loop_
_entity.id
_entity.type
_entity.pdbx_description
1 polymer ?
#
loop_
_entity_poly.entity_id
_entity_poly.type
_entity_poly.pdbx_seq_one_letter_code
_entity_poly.pdbx_strand_id
1 'polypeptide(L)'
;MTTIDTHTPPAAVADKLGVVEALYRFAAGIDLRDNNLLASSFAADAVSDFRPAAAKAGFEYPVVEGRDTIVTALSTSLTGLDTTHTVSNPRVSVDGDKARLDALVEAQHVPTSDPSKHYLMKNRYDVELVREGDLWVIQRVTIDNVWRSGDIGVLGSI
;
A
#
# COMPACT_ATOMS: atom_id res chain seq x y z
N MET A 1 21.68 20.31 -11.95
CA MET A 1 20.32 20.78 -12.32
C MET A 1 19.63 19.64 -13.05
N THR A 2 18.61 19.03 -12.47
CA THR A 2 17.90 17.91 -13.09
C THR A 2 16.95 18.48 -14.12
N THR A 3 17.16 18.17 -15.40
CA THR A 3 16.25 18.57 -16.48
C THR A 3 14.95 17.81 -16.31
N ILE A 4 13.85 18.51 -16.12
CA ILE A 4 12.52 17.91 -16.14
C ILE A 4 12.13 17.77 -17.61
N ASP A 5 12.07 16.53 -18.11
CA ASP A 5 11.49 16.26 -19.42
C ASP A 5 9.98 16.42 -19.33
N THR A 6 9.44 17.44 -19.96
CA THR A 6 8.00 17.74 -19.95
C THR A 6 7.25 17.04 -21.07
N HIS A 7 7.95 16.35 -21.98
CA HIS A 7 7.32 15.63 -23.08
C HIS A 7 7.27 14.13 -22.79
N THR A 8 6.18 13.69 -22.13
CA THR A 8 5.93 12.27 -21.87
C THR A 8 4.99 11.72 -22.96
N PRO A 9 5.38 10.66 -23.71
CA PRO A 9 4.51 10.04 -24.70
C PRO A 9 3.19 9.53 -24.06
N PRO A 10 2.06 9.55 -24.80
CA PRO A 10 0.76 9.10 -24.26
C PRO A 10 0.77 7.68 -23.66
N ALA A 11 1.50 6.75 -24.28
CA ALA A 11 1.64 5.38 -23.74
C ALA A 11 2.35 5.36 -22.39
N ALA A 12 3.39 6.21 -22.20
CA ALA A 12 4.09 6.31 -20.92
C ALA A 12 3.21 6.96 -19.84
N VAL A 13 2.31 7.88 -20.20
CA VAL A 13 1.32 8.45 -19.27
C VAL A 13 0.33 7.37 -18.83
N ALA A 14 -0.17 6.56 -19.76
CA ALA A 14 -1.07 5.46 -19.45
C ALA A 14 -0.41 4.43 -18.53
N ASP A 15 0.84 4.09 -18.76
CA ASP A 15 1.60 3.18 -17.89
C ASP A 15 1.79 3.75 -16.48
N LYS A 16 2.18 5.01 -16.37
CA LYS A 16 2.33 5.67 -15.07
C LYS A 16 1.01 5.70 -14.31
N LEU A 17 -0.08 5.99 -14.98
CA LEU A 17 -1.41 5.98 -14.37
C LEU A 17 -1.80 4.55 -13.93
N GLY A 18 -1.53 3.54 -14.76
CA GLY A 18 -1.79 2.13 -14.44
C GLY A 18 -0.99 1.65 -13.23
N VAL A 19 0.24 2.11 -13.08
CA VAL A 19 1.09 1.81 -11.90
C VAL A 19 0.47 2.40 -10.64
N VAL A 20 0.06 3.67 -10.67
CA VAL A 20 -0.58 4.32 -9.51
C VAL A 20 -1.92 3.66 -9.19
N GLU A 21 -2.68 3.28 -10.21
CA GLU A 21 -3.97 2.59 -10.08
C GLU A 21 -3.85 1.26 -9.31
N ALA A 22 -2.74 0.54 -9.45
CA ALA A 22 -2.49 -0.67 -8.65
C ALA A 22 -2.47 -0.36 -7.15
N LEU A 23 -1.85 0.75 -6.74
CA LEU A 23 -1.84 1.17 -5.34
C LEU A 23 -3.22 1.71 -4.88
N TYR A 24 -3.99 2.32 -5.77
CA TYR A 24 -5.38 2.72 -5.48
C TYR A 24 -6.27 1.50 -5.25
N ARG A 25 -6.12 0.41 -6.02
CA ARG A 25 -6.86 -0.84 -5.79
C ARG A 25 -6.49 -1.49 -4.47
N PHE A 26 -5.22 -1.43 -4.09
CA PHE A 26 -4.77 -1.85 -2.77
C PHE A 26 -5.48 -1.06 -1.66
N ALA A 27 -5.41 0.27 -1.71
CA ALA A 27 -6.04 1.14 -0.71
C ALA A 27 -7.55 0.94 -0.63
N ALA A 28 -8.23 1.01 -1.76
CA ALA A 28 -9.68 0.84 -1.82
C ALA A 28 -10.13 -0.57 -1.41
N GLY A 29 -9.39 -1.60 -1.79
CA GLY A 29 -9.68 -2.98 -1.40
C GLY A 29 -9.65 -3.18 0.11
N ILE A 30 -8.70 -2.57 0.80
CA ILE A 30 -8.64 -2.58 2.27
C ILE A 30 -9.83 -1.81 2.84
N ASP A 31 -10.04 -0.57 2.43
CA ASP A 31 -11.00 0.34 3.04
C ASP A 31 -12.45 -0.11 2.83
N LEU A 32 -12.75 -0.67 1.66
CA LEU A 32 -14.06 -1.20 1.30
C LEU A 32 -14.29 -2.65 1.76
N ARG A 33 -13.28 -3.29 2.35
CA ARG A 33 -13.32 -4.72 2.69
C ARG A 33 -13.63 -5.61 1.47
N ASP A 34 -13.14 -5.20 0.31
CA ASP A 34 -13.26 -5.94 -0.95
C ASP A 34 -11.97 -6.73 -1.22
N ASN A 35 -11.97 -7.99 -0.78
CA ASN A 35 -10.83 -8.87 -0.92
C ASN A 35 -10.50 -9.20 -2.40
N ASN A 36 -11.48 -9.16 -3.30
CA ASN A 36 -11.22 -9.36 -4.72
C ASN A 36 -10.50 -8.15 -5.33
N LEU A 37 -10.94 -6.95 -4.98
CA LEU A 37 -10.26 -5.73 -5.39
C LEU A 37 -8.84 -5.66 -4.82
N LEU A 38 -8.67 -5.99 -3.54
CA LEU A 38 -7.35 -6.04 -2.89
C LEU A 38 -6.44 -7.06 -3.58
N ALA A 39 -6.92 -8.28 -3.82
CA ALA A 39 -6.16 -9.32 -4.51
C ALA A 39 -5.74 -8.91 -5.92
N SER A 40 -6.58 -8.15 -6.64
CA SER A 40 -6.28 -7.66 -7.99
C SER A 40 -5.07 -6.72 -8.05
N SER A 41 -4.68 -6.16 -6.93
CA SER A 41 -3.51 -5.26 -6.85
C SER A 41 -2.18 -5.98 -6.77
N PHE A 42 -2.16 -7.28 -6.48
CA PHE A 42 -0.94 -8.06 -6.22
C PHE A 42 -0.65 -9.11 -7.30
N ALA A 43 0.64 -9.31 -7.59
CA ALA A 43 1.11 -10.52 -8.26
C ALA A 43 0.88 -11.76 -7.37
N ALA A 44 0.77 -12.94 -7.97
CA ALA A 44 0.49 -14.19 -7.23
C ALA A 44 1.55 -14.48 -6.14
N ASP A 45 2.81 -14.18 -6.43
CA ASP A 45 3.98 -14.38 -5.56
C ASP A 45 4.46 -13.08 -4.89
N ALA A 46 3.58 -12.09 -4.73
CA ALA A 46 3.91 -10.79 -4.15
C ALA A 46 4.45 -10.91 -2.72
N VAL A 47 5.24 -9.91 -2.34
CA VAL A 47 5.82 -9.80 -1.00
C VAL A 47 5.40 -8.47 -0.37
N SER A 48 4.90 -8.54 0.85
CA SER A 48 4.60 -7.37 1.69
C SER A 48 5.52 -7.31 2.89
N ASP A 49 6.29 -6.24 2.99
CA ASP A 49 7.26 -6.01 4.05
C ASP A 49 6.90 -4.76 4.87
N PHE A 50 6.26 -4.97 5.99
CA PHE A 50 5.87 -3.92 6.93
C PHE A 50 6.87 -3.76 8.10
N ARG A 51 7.96 -4.53 8.11
CA ARG A 51 8.92 -4.52 9.23
C ARG A 51 9.48 -3.14 9.56
N PRO A 52 9.86 -2.29 8.57
CA PRO A 52 10.39 -0.96 8.91
C PRO A 52 9.37 -0.09 9.64
N ALA A 53 8.11 -0.08 9.21
CA ALA A 53 7.05 0.67 9.85
C ALA A 53 6.69 0.10 11.23
N ALA A 54 6.61 -1.22 11.35
CA ALA A 54 6.33 -1.90 12.61
C ALA A 54 7.39 -1.60 13.66
N ALA A 55 8.68 -1.68 13.30
CA ALA A 55 9.78 -1.39 14.20
C ALA A 55 9.73 0.05 14.76
N LYS A 56 9.41 1.03 13.91
CA LYS A 56 9.24 2.43 14.34
C LYS A 56 8.00 2.62 15.23
N ALA A 57 6.97 1.84 15.02
CA ALA A 57 5.77 1.85 15.84
C ALA A 57 5.93 1.03 17.15
N GLY A 58 7.01 0.28 17.31
CA GLY A 58 7.34 -0.43 18.52
C GLY A 58 6.82 -1.86 18.61
N PHE A 59 6.56 -2.50 17.46
CA PHE A 59 6.17 -3.91 17.40
C PHE A 59 6.90 -4.67 16.29
N GLU A 60 6.79 -5.99 16.31
CA GLU A 60 7.32 -6.85 15.26
C GLU A 60 6.18 -7.30 14.34
N TYR A 61 6.48 -7.39 13.07
CA TYR A 61 5.55 -7.90 12.06
C TYR A 61 6.35 -8.73 11.05
N PRO A 62 5.88 -9.92 10.64
CA PRO A 62 6.61 -10.74 9.69
C PRO A 62 6.49 -10.20 8.27
N VAL A 63 7.45 -10.53 7.43
CA VAL A 63 7.27 -10.44 5.97
C VAL A 63 6.20 -11.43 5.57
N VAL A 64 5.25 -10.98 4.74
CA VAL A 64 4.15 -11.81 4.25
C VAL A 64 4.36 -12.07 2.77
N GLU A 65 4.36 -13.34 2.39
CA GLU A 65 4.61 -13.79 1.02
C GLU A 65 3.38 -14.48 0.43
N GLY A 66 3.11 -14.17 -0.83
CA GLY A 66 1.98 -14.69 -1.58
C GLY A 66 0.72 -13.83 -1.44
N ARG A 67 0.08 -13.55 -2.58
CA ARG A 67 -1.12 -12.72 -2.67
C ARG A 67 -2.22 -13.13 -1.70
N ASP A 68 -2.56 -14.41 -1.68
CA ASP A 68 -3.68 -14.90 -0.87
C ASP A 68 -3.36 -14.79 0.62
N THR A 69 -2.10 -15.02 1.00
CA THR A 69 -1.62 -14.85 2.37
C THR A 69 -1.65 -13.38 2.78
N ILE A 70 -1.23 -12.46 1.89
CA ILE A 70 -1.28 -11.01 2.14
C ILE A 70 -2.72 -10.54 2.36
N VAL A 71 -3.64 -10.95 1.47
CA VAL A 71 -5.06 -10.59 1.59
C VAL A 71 -5.66 -11.10 2.89
N THR A 72 -5.38 -12.34 3.26
CA THR A 72 -5.85 -12.93 4.52
C THR A 72 -5.28 -12.20 5.73
N ALA A 73 -3.97 -11.90 5.73
CA ALA A 73 -3.31 -11.19 6.83
C ALA A 73 -3.90 -9.80 7.04
N LEU A 74 -4.10 -9.03 5.97
CA LEU A 74 -4.71 -7.69 6.04
C LEU A 74 -6.16 -7.75 6.52
N SER A 75 -6.96 -8.66 5.98
CA SER A 75 -8.35 -8.83 6.37
C SER A 75 -8.49 -9.19 7.85
N THR A 76 -7.60 -10.04 8.36
CA THR A 76 -7.58 -10.47 9.76
C THR A 76 -7.11 -9.36 10.68
N SER A 77 -5.99 -8.70 10.35
CA SER A 77 -5.37 -7.65 11.18
C SER A 77 -6.26 -6.42 11.35
N LEU A 78 -7.10 -6.14 10.36
CA LEU A 78 -7.95 -4.93 10.34
C LEU A 78 -9.41 -5.22 10.71
N THR A 79 -9.70 -6.41 11.22
CA THR A 79 -11.04 -6.76 11.70
C THR A 79 -11.49 -5.81 12.81
N GLY A 80 -12.72 -5.29 12.71
CA GLY A 80 -13.29 -4.36 13.68
C GLY A 80 -12.76 -2.94 13.62
N LEU A 81 -11.98 -2.61 12.57
CA LEU A 81 -11.49 -1.27 12.31
C LEU A 81 -12.13 -0.69 11.06
N ASP A 82 -12.54 0.56 11.14
CA ASP A 82 -12.79 1.40 9.99
C ASP A 82 -11.46 2.03 9.56
N THR A 83 -11.12 1.91 8.29
CA THR A 83 -9.84 2.40 7.77
C THR A 83 -10.03 3.32 6.58
N THR A 84 -9.13 4.28 6.46
CA THR A 84 -8.98 5.09 5.25
C THR A 84 -7.50 5.17 4.87
N HIS A 85 -7.19 4.83 3.62
CA HIS A 85 -5.86 4.93 3.05
C HIS A 85 -5.85 6.01 1.98
N THR A 86 -5.09 7.08 2.21
CA THR A 86 -4.93 8.17 1.24
C THR A 86 -3.56 8.11 0.62
N VAL A 87 -3.51 7.83 -0.67
CA VAL A 87 -2.27 7.82 -1.46
C VAL A 87 -1.99 9.23 -1.97
N SER A 88 -0.77 9.72 -1.74
CA SER A 88 -0.36 11.05 -2.18
C SER A 88 1.07 11.08 -2.68
N ASN A 89 1.35 12.08 -3.54
CA ASN A 89 2.66 12.36 -4.11
C ASN A 89 3.32 11.16 -4.80
N PRO A 90 2.61 10.41 -5.66
CA PRO A 90 3.18 9.25 -6.31
C PRO A 90 4.26 9.68 -7.32
N ARG A 91 5.40 8.98 -7.26
CA ARG A 91 6.48 9.11 -8.23
C ARG A 91 6.70 7.75 -8.88
N VAL A 92 6.60 7.71 -10.19
CA VAL A 92 6.63 6.47 -10.97
C VAL A 92 7.76 6.49 -11.96
N SER A 93 8.51 5.39 -12.03
CA SER A 93 9.43 5.08 -13.13
C SER A 93 9.02 3.75 -13.76
N VAL A 94 9.02 3.70 -15.09
CA VAL A 94 8.64 2.51 -15.86
C VAL A 94 9.80 2.11 -16.75
N ASP A 95 10.13 0.83 -16.77
CA ASP A 95 11.12 0.22 -17.63
C ASP A 95 10.55 -1.09 -18.21
N GLY A 96 9.99 -1.02 -19.43
CA GLY A 96 9.32 -2.14 -20.06
C GLY A 96 8.12 -2.63 -19.24
N ASP A 97 8.17 -3.90 -18.82
CA ASP A 97 7.12 -4.54 -18.02
C ASP A 97 7.37 -4.49 -16.51
N LYS A 98 8.32 -3.66 -16.09
CA LYS A 98 8.64 -3.41 -14.68
C LYS A 98 8.48 -1.93 -14.35
N ALA A 99 8.06 -1.64 -13.12
CA ALA A 99 7.93 -0.29 -12.63
C ALA A 99 8.30 -0.19 -11.15
N ARG A 100 8.63 1.02 -10.74
CA ARG A 100 8.75 1.40 -9.33
C ARG A 100 7.83 2.58 -9.05
N LEU A 101 7.24 2.55 -7.88
CA LEU A 101 6.38 3.60 -7.35
C LEU A 101 6.81 3.94 -5.93
N ASP A 102 7.03 5.20 -5.71
CA ASP A 102 7.25 5.83 -4.41
C ASP A 102 6.02 6.66 -4.09
N ALA A 103 5.43 6.50 -2.92
CA ALA A 103 4.27 7.30 -2.52
C ALA A 103 4.21 7.49 -1.01
N LEU A 104 3.53 8.55 -0.57
CA LEU A 104 3.09 8.68 0.81
C LEU A 104 1.69 8.08 0.91
N VAL A 105 1.48 7.30 1.97
CA VAL A 105 0.17 6.73 2.28
C VAL A 105 -0.18 7.06 3.72
N GLU A 106 -1.27 7.79 3.89
CA GLU A 106 -1.86 8.06 5.19
C GLU A 106 -2.86 6.95 5.50
N ALA A 107 -2.56 6.16 6.52
CA ALA A 107 -3.39 5.05 6.97
C ALA A 107 -4.02 5.38 8.33
N GLN A 108 -5.31 5.68 8.33
CA GLN A 108 -6.09 5.93 9.55
C GLN A 108 -6.83 4.66 9.96
N HIS A 109 -6.81 4.38 11.24
CA HIS A 109 -7.47 3.24 11.86
C HIS A 109 -8.36 3.73 13.01
N VAL A 110 -9.64 3.39 12.95
CA VAL A 110 -10.62 3.78 13.97
C VAL A 110 -11.40 2.54 14.37
N PRO A 111 -11.44 2.17 15.66
CA PRO A 111 -12.28 1.06 16.10
C PRO A 111 -13.76 1.35 15.80
N THR A 112 -14.42 0.46 15.10
CA THR A 112 -15.85 0.59 14.80
C THR A 112 -16.69 0.70 16.09
N SER A 113 -16.24 0.03 17.17
CA SER A 113 -16.92 0.04 18.48
C SER A 113 -16.65 1.28 19.33
N ASP A 114 -15.58 2.05 19.03
CA ASP A 114 -15.20 3.24 19.79
C ASP A 114 -14.54 4.29 18.89
N PRO A 115 -15.32 5.09 18.15
CA PRO A 115 -14.81 6.10 17.23
C PRO A 115 -14.08 7.28 17.91
N SER A 116 -14.03 7.34 19.23
CA SER A 116 -13.25 8.34 19.97
C SER A 116 -11.74 8.06 19.95
N LYS A 117 -11.34 6.83 19.56
CA LYS A 117 -9.95 6.40 19.46
C LYS A 117 -9.53 6.31 18.00
N HIS A 118 -8.25 6.51 17.78
CA HIS A 118 -7.66 6.32 16.45
C HIS A 118 -6.18 5.97 16.56
N TYR A 119 -5.65 5.38 15.51
CA TYR A 119 -4.23 5.28 15.27
C TYR A 119 -3.93 5.65 13.82
N LEU A 120 -3.21 6.76 13.64
CA LEU A 120 -2.83 7.28 12.34
C LEU A 120 -1.38 6.95 12.05
N MET A 121 -1.12 6.37 10.90
CA MET A 121 0.22 6.16 10.37
C MET A 121 0.39 6.94 9.06
N LYS A 122 1.38 7.79 9.01
CA LYS A 122 1.88 8.38 7.75
C LYS A 122 3.09 7.62 7.29
N ASN A 123 2.92 6.87 6.22
CA ASN A 123 3.90 5.92 5.73
C ASN A 123 4.47 6.34 4.38
N ARG A 124 5.69 5.87 4.12
CA ARG A 124 6.30 5.87 2.80
C ARG A 124 6.25 4.45 2.25
N TYR A 125 5.67 4.32 1.07
CA TYR A 125 5.60 3.06 0.35
C TYR A 125 6.65 3.05 -0.76
N ASP A 126 7.49 2.03 -0.79
CA ASP A 126 8.37 1.69 -1.92
C ASP A 126 7.81 0.44 -2.58
N VAL A 127 7.37 0.57 -3.83
CA VAL A 127 6.60 -0.47 -4.50
C VAL A 127 7.31 -0.85 -5.81
N GLU A 128 7.55 -2.15 -5.95
CA GLU A 128 7.99 -2.75 -7.21
C GLU A 128 6.79 -3.42 -7.88
N LEU A 129 6.58 -3.12 -9.16
CA LEU A 129 5.43 -3.62 -9.91
C LEU A 129 5.90 -4.32 -11.18
N VAL A 130 5.05 -5.22 -11.65
CA VAL A 130 5.19 -5.92 -12.91
C VAL A 130 3.89 -5.80 -13.71
N ARG A 131 4.01 -5.88 -15.04
CA ARG A 131 2.84 -5.94 -15.92
C ARG A 131 2.38 -7.37 -16.06
N GLU A 132 1.11 -7.61 -15.83
CA GLU A 132 0.42 -8.88 -16.11
C GLU A 132 -0.75 -8.61 -17.07
N GLY A 133 -0.58 -8.96 -18.34
CA GLY A 133 -1.55 -8.58 -19.37
C GLY A 133 -1.69 -7.07 -19.48
N ASP A 134 -2.89 -6.55 -19.31
CA ASP A 134 -3.19 -5.11 -19.35
C ASP A 134 -3.11 -4.43 -17.98
N LEU A 135 -2.80 -5.17 -16.92
CA LEU A 135 -2.74 -4.65 -15.55
C LEU A 135 -1.31 -4.55 -15.04
N TRP A 136 -1.06 -3.49 -14.29
CA TRP A 136 0.08 -3.41 -13.39
C TRP A 136 -0.30 -4.01 -12.04
N VAL A 137 0.57 -4.83 -11.47
CA VAL A 137 0.37 -5.48 -10.18
C VAL A 137 1.60 -5.35 -9.30
N ILE A 138 1.38 -5.29 -8.00
CA ILE A 138 2.43 -5.16 -7.00
C ILE A 138 3.16 -6.50 -6.86
N GLN A 139 4.47 -6.49 -7.12
CA GLN A 139 5.38 -7.61 -6.88
C GLN A 139 5.97 -7.55 -5.48
N ARG A 140 6.31 -6.35 -5.01
CA ARG A 140 6.82 -6.12 -3.67
C ARG A 140 6.39 -4.74 -3.18
N VAL A 141 5.94 -4.67 -1.95
CA VAL A 141 5.72 -3.41 -1.24
C VAL A 141 6.49 -3.42 0.06
N THR A 142 7.32 -2.37 0.26
CA THR A 142 8.02 -2.12 1.52
C THR A 142 7.45 -0.85 2.13
N ILE A 143 7.02 -0.95 3.38
CA ILE A 143 6.34 0.14 4.08
C ILE A 143 7.21 0.60 5.24
N ASP A 144 7.60 1.87 5.19
CA ASP A 144 8.28 2.56 6.28
C ASP A 144 7.38 3.63 6.89
N ASN A 145 7.58 3.95 8.16
CA ASN A 145 6.80 4.97 8.85
C ASN A 145 7.57 6.29 8.92
N VAL A 146 6.92 7.39 8.51
CA VAL A 146 7.45 8.75 8.63
C VAL A 146 7.09 9.33 10.00
N TRP A 147 5.81 9.32 10.34
CA TRP A 147 5.33 9.67 11.67
C TRP A 147 3.96 9.04 11.94
N ARG A 148 3.54 9.05 13.17
CA ARG A 148 2.30 8.43 13.65
C ARG A 148 1.73 9.21 14.83
N SER A 149 0.43 9.04 15.07
CA SER A 149 -0.25 9.61 16.23
C SER A 149 -1.44 8.76 16.66
N GLY A 150 -1.87 8.93 17.89
CA GLY A 150 -2.98 8.20 18.45
C GLY A 150 -2.56 7.02 19.32
N ASP A 151 -3.49 6.12 19.57
CA ASP A 151 -3.33 4.97 20.47
C ASP A 151 -3.01 3.70 19.66
N ILE A 152 -1.79 3.18 19.82
CA ILE A 152 -1.38 1.93 19.16
C ILE A 152 -2.25 0.73 19.58
N GLY A 153 -2.88 0.78 20.74
CA GLY A 153 -3.82 -0.26 21.20
C GLY A 153 -5.01 -0.45 20.27
N VAL A 154 -5.30 0.54 19.40
CA VAL A 154 -6.32 0.44 18.33
C VAL A 154 -6.02 -0.73 17.38
N LEU A 155 -4.76 -1.02 17.11
CA LEU A 155 -4.38 -2.12 16.22
C LEU A 155 -4.57 -3.51 16.84
N GLY A 156 -4.98 -3.59 18.10
CA GLY A 156 -5.19 -4.85 18.81
C GLY A 156 -3.92 -5.49 19.31
N SER A 157 -4.01 -6.76 19.67
CA SER A 157 -2.84 -7.56 20.05
C SER A 157 -2.12 -8.00 18.79
N ILE A 158 -1.06 -7.28 18.44
CA ILE A 158 -0.17 -7.61 17.33
C ILE A 158 0.97 -8.47 17.87
#